data_92270ebe680ffe4a2ed9ab1574c7cea1
#
_entry.id   92270ebe680ffe4a2ed9ab1574c7cea1
#
_cell.length_a   1.000
_cell.length_b   1.000
_cell.length_c   1.000
_cell.angle_alpha   90.00
_cell.angle_beta   90.00
_cell.angle_gamma   90.00
#
_symmetry.space_group_name_H-M   'P 1'
#
loop_
_entity.id
_entity.type
_entity.pdbx_description
1 polymer ?
#
loop_
_entity_poly.entity_id
_entity_poly.type
_entity_poly.pdbx_seq_one_letter_code
_entity_poly.pdbx_strand_id
1 'polypeptide(L)'
;MNLKFRKKPVVIEAFQLTEERRASNADWPEWMHRAWQLERETPGSLYPTEEGTGDGTLSIGTLEGQHLVSWGDWIIQGVKGELYPCKPDIFEATYQAA
;
A
#
# COMPACT_ATOMS: atom_id res chain seq x y z
N MET A 1 37.14 -2.57 4.51
CA MET A 1 35.78 -3.03 4.28
C MET A 1 34.77 -1.93 4.68
N ASN A 2 33.82 -1.63 3.82
CA ASN A 2 32.82 -0.63 4.14
C ASN A 2 31.62 -1.31 4.81
N LEU A 3 31.34 -0.91 6.05
CA LEU A 3 30.20 -1.44 6.82
C LEU A 3 29.00 -0.50 6.84
N LYS A 4 29.15 0.65 6.23
CA LYS A 4 28.05 1.63 6.15
C LYS A 4 27.51 1.68 4.74
N PHE A 5 26.19 1.69 4.63
CA PHE A 5 25.51 1.72 3.35
C PHE A 5 24.44 2.79 3.38
N ARG A 6 24.26 3.45 2.26
CA ARG A 6 23.20 4.45 2.08
C ARG A 6 22.15 3.87 1.13
N LYS A 7 20.89 4.01 1.49
CA LYS A 7 19.82 3.63 0.59
C LYS A 7 19.86 4.52 -0.64
N LYS A 8 19.82 3.91 -1.82
CA LYS A 8 19.76 4.67 -3.07
C LYS A 8 18.44 5.43 -3.14
N PRO A 9 18.46 6.69 -3.60
CA PRO A 9 17.21 7.41 -3.79
C PRO A 9 16.38 6.76 -4.90
N VAL A 10 15.13 6.43 -4.58
CA VAL A 10 14.21 5.80 -5.50
C VAL A 10 12.88 6.52 -5.39
N VAL A 11 12.29 6.87 -6.54
CA VAL A 11 10.95 7.44 -6.58
C VAL A 11 9.95 6.28 -6.55
N ILE A 12 9.02 6.34 -5.61
CA ILE A 12 7.93 5.35 -5.49
C ILE A 12 6.60 6.08 -5.59
N GLU A 13 5.54 5.34 -5.83
CA GLU A 13 4.20 5.86 -5.73
C GLU A 13 3.57 5.36 -4.44
N ALA A 14 2.74 6.20 -3.83
CA ALA A 14 2.08 5.87 -2.59
C ALA A 14 0.71 6.51 -2.52
N PHE A 15 -0.17 5.89 -1.77
CA PHE A 15 -1.55 6.36 -1.59
C PHE A 15 -1.92 6.19 -0.12
N GLN A 16 -2.38 7.26 0.51
CA GLN A 16 -2.81 7.20 1.90
C GLN A 16 -4.25 6.75 1.99
N LEU A 17 -4.50 5.69 2.74
CA LEU A 17 -5.85 5.17 2.95
C LEU A 17 -6.58 5.99 4.01
N THR A 18 -7.67 6.64 3.59
CA THR A 18 -8.58 7.33 4.50
C THR A 18 -9.98 6.78 4.28
N GLU A 19 -10.87 7.01 5.24
CA GLU A 19 -12.25 6.56 5.11
C GLU A 19 -12.92 7.16 3.87
N GLU A 20 -12.67 8.42 3.60
CA GLU A 20 -13.21 9.09 2.41
C GLU A 20 -12.71 8.47 1.12
N ARG A 21 -11.41 8.19 1.05
CA ARG A 21 -10.80 7.58 -0.14
C ARG A 21 -11.20 6.13 -0.32
N ARG A 22 -11.49 5.44 0.78
CA ARG A 22 -12.00 4.08 0.71
C ARG A 22 -13.43 4.03 0.16
N ALA A 23 -14.27 4.94 0.61
CA ALA A 23 -15.66 5.02 0.17
C ALA A 23 -15.78 5.45 -1.30
N SER A 24 -14.91 6.38 -1.73
CA SER A 24 -14.86 6.86 -3.11
C SER A 24 -13.56 6.36 -3.74
N ASN A 25 -13.63 5.39 -4.62
CA ASN A 25 -12.43 4.87 -5.28
C ASN A 25 -12.07 5.65 -6.56
N ALA A 26 -12.64 6.84 -6.75
CA ALA A 26 -12.38 7.64 -7.94
C ALA A 26 -10.94 8.15 -8.01
N ASP A 27 -10.32 8.40 -6.87
CA ASP A 27 -8.95 8.94 -6.78
C ASP A 27 -7.88 7.85 -6.68
N TRP A 28 -8.28 6.59 -6.72
CA TRP A 28 -7.32 5.50 -6.64
C TRP A 28 -6.43 5.49 -7.89
N PRO A 29 -5.10 5.39 -7.73
CA PRO A 29 -4.23 5.23 -8.89
C PRO A 29 -4.51 3.92 -9.61
N GLU A 30 -4.14 3.87 -10.88
CA GLU A 30 -4.41 2.69 -11.71
C GLU A 30 -3.82 1.41 -11.13
N TRP A 31 -2.63 1.50 -10.52
CA TRP A 31 -2.00 0.31 -9.94
C TRP A 31 -2.81 -0.26 -8.77
N MET A 32 -3.58 0.56 -8.05
CA MET A 32 -4.49 0.07 -7.02
C MET A 32 -5.71 -0.62 -7.64
N HIS A 33 -6.24 -0.07 -8.72
CA HIS A 33 -7.35 -0.73 -9.43
C HIS A 33 -6.93 -2.09 -9.97
N ARG A 34 -5.73 -2.20 -10.51
CA ARG A 34 -5.21 -3.48 -11.00
C ARG A 34 -5.02 -4.47 -9.85
N ALA A 35 -4.49 -4.02 -8.73
CA ALA A 35 -4.32 -4.87 -7.55
C ALA A 35 -5.67 -5.37 -7.02
N TRP A 36 -6.69 -4.53 -7.08
CA TRP A 36 -8.05 -4.89 -6.67
C TRP A 36 -8.65 -6.00 -7.52
N GLN A 37 -8.24 -6.11 -8.77
CA GLN A 37 -8.76 -7.12 -9.70
C GLN A 37 -8.07 -8.48 -9.58
N LEU A 38 -6.96 -8.55 -8.88
CA LEU A 38 -6.26 -9.81 -8.66
C LEU A 38 -7.03 -10.69 -7.68
N GLU A 39 -6.83 -11.99 -7.79
CA GLU A 39 -7.40 -12.93 -6.84
C GLU A 39 -6.88 -12.63 -5.44
N ARG A 40 -7.79 -12.61 -4.47
CA ARG A 40 -7.45 -12.32 -3.08
C ARG A 40 -6.34 -13.23 -2.57
N GLU A 41 -5.50 -12.66 -1.73
CA GLU A 41 -4.38 -13.33 -1.07
C GLU A 41 -3.20 -13.66 -1.99
N THR A 42 -3.33 -13.46 -3.31
CA THR A 42 -2.17 -13.58 -4.18
C THR A 42 -1.23 -12.39 -3.96
N PRO A 43 0.09 -12.57 -4.17
CA PRO A 43 1.02 -11.46 -4.00
C PRO A 43 0.67 -10.28 -4.89
N GLY A 44 0.59 -9.10 -4.28
CA GLY A 44 0.23 -7.86 -4.97
C GLY A 44 -1.26 -7.58 -5.04
N SER A 45 -2.11 -8.46 -4.49
CA SER A 45 -3.56 -8.24 -4.46
C SER A 45 -3.94 -7.22 -3.39
N LEU A 46 -5.04 -6.52 -3.64
CA LEU A 46 -5.64 -5.57 -2.70
C LEU A 46 -7.10 -5.98 -2.52
N TYR A 47 -7.54 -6.14 -1.29
CA TYR A 47 -8.89 -6.63 -1.04
C TYR A 47 -9.43 -6.09 0.30
N PRO A 48 -10.76 -6.12 0.51
CA PRO A 48 -11.33 -5.70 1.79
C PRO A 48 -10.86 -6.60 2.92
N THR A 49 -10.56 -6.01 4.07
CA THR A 49 -10.17 -6.77 5.25
C THR A 49 -11.32 -7.66 5.71
N GLU A 50 -12.55 -7.13 5.65
CA GLU A 50 -13.75 -7.86 6.01
C GLU A 50 -14.71 -7.90 4.82
N GLU A 51 -15.22 -9.10 4.53
CA GLU A 51 -16.18 -9.26 3.46
C GLU A 51 -17.52 -8.61 3.83
N GLY A 52 -18.20 -8.09 2.84
CA GLY A 52 -19.55 -7.55 2.98
C GLY A 52 -19.63 -6.12 3.47
N THR A 53 -18.52 -5.48 3.80
CA THR A 53 -18.51 -4.07 4.17
C THR A 53 -17.84 -3.25 3.06
N GLY A 54 -18.51 -2.22 2.57
CA GLY A 54 -17.94 -1.35 1.55
C GLY A 54 -17.07 -0.24 2.10
N ASP A 55 -16.95 -0.14 3.41
CA ASP A 55 -16.31 0.97 4.13
C ASP A 55 -15.24 0.52 5.13
N GLY A 56 -14.85 -0.75 5.11
CA GLY A 56 -13.81 -1.28 5.97
C GLY A 56 -12.40 -0.99 5.44
N THR A 57 -11.41 -1.32 6.27
CA THR A 57 -10.01 -1.20 5.86
C THR A 57 -9.65 -2.20 4.77
N LEU A 58 -8.47 -2.05 4.21
CA LEU A 58 -7.97 -2.89 3.14
C LEU A 58 -6.86 -3.81 3.63
N SER A 59 -6.65 -4.87 2.87
CA SER A 59 -5.55 -5.81 3.09
C SER A 59 -4.78 -6.00 1.80
N ILE A 60 -3.50 -6.31 1.95
CA ILE A 60 -2.58 -6.59 0.84
C ILE A 60 -2.15 -8.05 0.94
N GLY A 61 -2.24 -8.77 -0.17
CA GLY A 61 -1.67 -10.10 -0.27
C GLY A 61 -0.17 -10.03 -0.53
N THR A 62 0.60 -10.83 0.20
CA THR A 62 2.05 -10.92 0.01
C THR A 62 2.47 -12.37 0.08
N LEU A 63 3.75 -12.63 -0.29
CA LEU A 63 4.32 -13.97 -0.14
C LEU A 63 4.35 -14.43 1.31
N GLU A 64 4.32 -13.51 2.26
CA GLU A 64 4.35 -13.79 3.68
C GLU A 64 2.97 -13.85 4.32
N GLY A 65 1.90 -13.63 3.54
CA GLY A 65 0.55 -13.63 4.01
C GLY A 65 -0.14 -12.28 3.87
N GLN A 66 -1.17 -12.06 4.67
CA GLN A 66 -1.98 -10.86 4.63
C GLN A 66 -1.34 -9.74 5.45
N HIS A 67 -1.24 -8.56 4.87
CA HIS A 67 -0.84 -7.34 5.57
C HIS A 67 -2.02 -6.38 5.66
N LEU A 68 -2.34 -5.97 6.87
CA LEU A 68 -3.45 -5.05 7.12
C LEU A 68 -3.04 -3.60 6.85
N VAL A 69 -3.89 -2.87 6.13
CA VAL A 69 -3.76 -1.43 5.95
C VAL A 69 -4.81 -0.74 6.80
N SER A 70 -4.39 -0.05 7.85
CA SER A 70 -5.28 0.66 8.76
C SER A 70 -5.53 2.09 8.27
N TRP A 71 -6.54 2.75 8.86
CA TRP A 71 -6.83 4.14 8.51
C TRP A 71 -5.61 5.04 8.75
N GLY A 72 -5.28 5.84 7.76
CA GLY A 72 -4.12 6.72 7.80
C GLY A 72 -2.83 6.10 7.29
N ASP A 73 -2.76 4.78 7.16
CA ASP A 73 -1.59 4.11 6.61
C ASP A 73 -1.46 4.43 5.12
N TRP A 74 -0.23 4.37 4.65
CA TRP A 74 0.07 4.50 3.24
C TRP A 74 0.22 3.12 2.59
N ILE A 75 -0.26 3.00 1.37
CA ILE A 75 0.00 1.85 0.51
C ILE A 75 1.09 2.28 -0.46
N ILE A 76 2.22 1.60 -0.45
CA ILE A 76 3.36 1.92 -1.29
C ILE A 76 3.47 0.89 -2.40
N GLN A 77 3.64 1.37 -3.63
CA GLN A 77 4.04 0.49 -4.73
C GLN A 77 5.56 0.56 -4.86
N GLY A 78 6.22 -0.56 -4.61
CA GLY A 78 7.66 -0.66 -4.73
C GLY A 78 8.12 -0.73 -6.18
N VAL A 79 9.43 -0.71 -6.38
CA VAL A 79 10.03 -0.64 -7.71
C VAL A 79 9.73 -1.86 -8.58
N LYS A 80 9.38 -2.98 -7.97
CA LYS A 80 9.03 -4.21 -8.69
C LYS A 80 7.53 -4.41 -8.81
N GLY A 81 6.74 -3.40 -8.43
CA GLY A 81 5.30 -3.49 -8.46
C GLY A 81 4.66 -4.10 -7.23
N GLU A 82 5.46 -4.53 -6.25
CA GLU A 82 4.95 -5.07 -5.00
C GLU A 82 4.27 -3.99 -4.17
N LEU A 83 3.24 -4.37 -3.42
CA LEU A 83 2.55 -3.45 -2.53
C LEU A 83 2.90 -3.77 -1.08
N TYR A 84 3.02 -2.74 -0.26
CA TYR A 84 3.20 -2.91 1.19
C TYR A 84 2.66 -1.70 1.95
N PRO A 85 2.18 -1.92 3.19
CA PRO A 85 1.68 -0.82 4.01
C PRO A 85 2.82 -0.12 4.74
N CYS A 86 2.61 1.16 5.06
CA CYS A 86 3.56 1.94 5.83
C CYS A 86 2.79 2.85 6.78
N LYS A 87 3.18 2.87 8.03
CA LYS A 87 2.57 3.74 9.03
C LYS A 87 2.84 5.21 8.72
N PRO A 88 1.89 6.13 9.03
CA PRO A 88 2.03 7.54 8.65
C PRO A 88 3.30 8.19 9.18
N ASP A 89 3.65 7.93 10.45
CA ASP A 89 4.84 8.51 11.06
C ASP A 89 6.12 8.02 10.40
N ILE A 90 6.16 6.74 10.06
CA ILE A 90 7.32 6.15 9.37
C ILE A 90 7.39 6.69 7.95
N PHE A 91 6.25 6.82 7.27
CA PHE A 91 6.21 7.37 5.92
C PHE A 91 6.76 8.80 5.88
N GLU A 92 6.31 9.65 6.81
CA GLU A 92 6.78 11.04 6.88
C GLU A 92 8.27 11.14 7.17
N ALA A 93 8.80 10.24 7.99
CA ALA A 93 10.22 10.22 8.31
C ALA A 93 11.09 9.70 7.18
N THR A 94 10.53 8.90 6.28
CA THR A 94 11.29 8.18 5.24
C THR A 94 11.18 8.82 3.87
N TYR A 95 10.03 9.39 3.52
CA TYR A 95 9.73 9.90 2.19
C TYR A 95 9.40 11.37 2.21
N GLN A 96 9.66 12.03 1.08
CA GLN A 96 9.23 13.40 0.84
C GLN A 96 8.67 13.48 -0.58
N ALA A 97 7.86 14.49 -0.84
CA ALA A 97 7.29 14.68 -2.17
C ALA A 97 8.41 14.84 -3.21
N ALA A 98 8.25 14.17 -4.31
CA ALA A 98 9.21 14.22 -5.40
C ALA A 98 8.86 15.35 -6.39
#